data_6c53188ff77af1af9a8c6451479e65fe
#
_entry.id   6c53188ff77af1af9a8c6451479e65fe
#
_cell.length_a   1.000
_cell.length_b   1.000
_cell.length_c   1.000
_cell.angle_alpha   90.00
_cell.angle_beta   90.00
_cell.angle_gamma   90.00
#
_symmetry.space_group_name_H-M   'P 1'
#
loop_
_entity.id
_entity.type
_entity.pdbx_description
1 polymer ?
#
loop_
_entity_poly.entity_id
_entity_poly.type
_entity_poly.pdbx_seq_one_letter_code
_entity_poly.pdbx_strand_id
1 'polypeptide(L)'
;MFYGLSTISCAVFLIVVSAVYLLAVFCLAWRKLYNAHARVAIAIAAFFGVTFFACSAYLSLNGGIDDTTAYGLRTIYVNELRHYEGTRYVWGGENILGIDCSGLLRKALRNALLKGAFIYGERRCLRLAFQNWWLDASAEALANGYQNYVTWLEKEGTVSGVCATELSPGDLAITEDGVHVMVFLGDGRWISADPIQGKVIIESSAANNPWFKEKVKFYTWTALMPYNNL
;
A
#
# COMPACT_ATOMS: atom_id res chain seq x y z
N MET A 1 -2.09 -25.08 -12.62
CA MET A 1 -2.99 -25.21 -11.49
C MET A 1 -2.42 -26.02 -10.30
N PHE A 2 -1.17 -26.55 -10.34
CA PHE A 2 -0.58 -27.40 -9.30
C PHE A 2 0.53 -26.76 -8.46
N TYR A 3 0.97 -25.54 -8.77
CA TYR A 3 2.05 -24.86 -8.02
C TYR A 3 1.61 -24.21 -6.70
N GLY A 4 0.32 -23.91 -6.53
CA GLY A 4 -0.18 -23.24 -5.32
C GLY A 4 -0.33 -24.16 -4.11
N LEU A 5 -0.59 -25.43 -4.32
CA LEU A 5 -0.78 -26.41 -3.22
C LEU A 5 0.53 -26.80 -2.53
N SER A 6 1.65 -26.80 -3.25
CA SER A 6 2.95 -27.18 -2.70
C SER A 6 3.55 -26.11 -1.77
N THR A 7 3.36 -24.84 -2.09
CA THR A 7 3.87 -23.73 -1.28
C THR A 7 3.07 -23.51 0.00
N ILE A 8 1.75 -23.71 -0.04
CA ILE A 8 0.88 -23.67 1.16
C ILE A 8 1.23 -24.83 2.10
N SER A 9 1.44 -26.02 1.55
CA SER A 9 1.82 -27.21 2.35
C SER A 9 3.17 -27.04 3.03
N CYS A 10 4.19 -26.46 2.33
CA CYS A 10 5.50 -26.16 2.91
C CYS A 10 5.44 -25.11 4.02
N ALA A 11 4.67 -24.04 3.82
CA ALA A 11 4.52 -22.98 4.83
C ALA A 11 3.82 -23.51 6.09
N VAL A 12 2.74 -24.27 5.93
CA VAL A 12 2.04 -24.91 7.06
C VAL A 12 2.94 -25.93 7.78
N PHE A 13 3.70 -26.74 7.04
CA PHE A 13 4.64 -27.69 7.62
C PHE A 13 5.73 -26.99 8.45
N LEU A 14 6.35 -25.94 7.92
CA LEU A 14 7.37 -25.14 8.63
C LEU A 14 6.81 -24.49 9.89
N ILE A 15 5.57 -24.00 9.85
CA ILE A 15 4.89 -23.40 11.02
C ILE A 15 4.66 -24.46 12.10
N VAL A 16 4.16 -25.64 11.74
CA VAL A 16 3.93 -26.74 12.68
C VAL A 16 5.23 -27.22 13.31
N VAL A 17 6.28 -27.41 12.50
CA VAL A 17 7.61 -27.84 12.98
C VAL A 17 8.21 -26.79 13.91
N SER A 18 8.11 -25.49 13.56
CA SER A 18 8.61 -24.40 14.41
C SER A 18 7.84 -24.31 15.73
N ALA A 19 6.53 -24.47 15.71
CA ALA A 19 5.69 -24.47 16.90
C ALA A 19 6.02 -25.65 17.84
N VAL A 20 6.21 -26.86 17.28
CA VAL A 20 6.61 -28.06 18.04
C VAL A 20 8.01 -27.86 18.64
N TYR A 21 8.96 -27.32 17.88
CA TYR A 21 10.30 -27.03 18.36
C TYR A 21 10.30 -26.02 19.51
N LEU A 22 9.55 -24.91 19.38
CA LEU A 22 9.41 -23.89 20.42
C LEU A 22 8.75 -24.46 21.68
N LEU A 23 7.73 -25.32 21.54
CA LEU A 23 7.10 -26.02 22.65
C LEU A 23 8.07 -26.95 23.36
N ALA A 24 8.89 -27.69 22.61
CA ALA A 24 9.89 -28.57 23.17
C ALA A 24 10.97 -27.81 23.96
N VAL A 25 11.49 -26.72 23.39
CA VAL A 25 12.46 -25.82 24.04
C VAL A 25 11.84 -25.17 25.29
N PHE A 26 10.59 -24.75 25.22
CA PHE A 26 9.85 -24.20 26.34
C PHE A 26 9.69 -25.22 27.47
N CYS A 27 9.29 -26.46 27.18
CA CYS A 27 9.14 -27.50 28.17
C CYS A 27 10.47 -27.88 28.83
N LEU A 28 11.57 -27.91 28.07
CA LEU A 28 12.90 -28.22 28.61
C LEU A 28 13.44 -27.09 29.49
N ALA A 29 13.26 -25.82 29.04
CA ALA A 29 13.65 -24.66 29.84
C ALA A 29 12.81 -24.54 31.13
N TRP A 30 11.49 -24.80 31.01
CA TRP A 30 10.57 -24.77 32.15
C TRP A 30 10.97 -25.71 33.27
N ARG A 31 11.42 -26.92 32.94
CA ARG A 31 11.86 -27.93 33.94
C ARG A 31 13.14 -27.53 34.69
N LYS A 32 14.03 -26.77 34.07
CA LYS A 32 15.31 -26.35 34.66
C LYS A 32 15.24 -25.03 35.46
N LEU A 33 14.16 -24.28 35.36
CA LEU A 33 14.07 -22.94 35.98
C LEU A 33 13.46 -23.05 37.39
N TYR A 34 14.28 -22.71 38.39
CA TYR A 34 13.85 -22.59 39.78
C TYR A 34 13.13 -21.27 40.09
N ASN A 35 13.29 -20.27 39.24
CA ASN A 35 12.82 -18.91 39.50
C ASN A 35 11.46 -18.62 38.80
N ALA A 36 10.43 -18.25 39.57
CA ALA A 36 9.09 -17.98 39.07
C ALA A 36 9.09 -16.83 38.05
N HIS A 37 9.90 -15.77 38.23
CA HIS A 37 9.98 -14.63 37.30
C HIS A 37 10.53 -15.05 35.94
N ALA A 38 11.52 -15.94 35.88
CA ALA A 38 12.06 -16.46 34.63
C ALA A 38 11.04 -17.31 33.87
N ARG A 39 10.20 -18.08 34.56
CA ARG A 39 9.10 -18.84 33.94
C ARG A 39 8.07 -17.92 33.30
N VAL A 40 7.67 -16.84 33.99
CA VAL A 40 6.74 -15.84 33.47
C VAL A 40 7.33 -15.15 32.23
N ALA A 41 8.59 -14.72 32.26
CA ALA A 41 9.25 -14.10 31.14
C ALA A 41 9.31 -15.00 29.90
N ILE A 42 9.64 -16.30 30.09
CA ILE A 42 9.64 -17.27 28.98
C ILE A 42 8.23 -17.52 28.45
N ALA A 43 7.21 -17.60 29.31
CA ALA A 43 5.82 -17.76 28.88
C ALA A 43 5.35 -16.56 28.04
N ILE A 44 5.68 -15.35 28.45
CA ILE A 44 5.39 -14.12 27.70
C ILE A 44 6.12 -14.13 26.35
N ALA A 45 7.42 -14.44 26.32
CA ALA A 45 8.19 -14.49 25.08
C ALA A 45 7.65 -15.57 24.12
N ALA A 46 7.28 -16.74 24.63
CA ALA A 46 6.67 -17.81 23.82
C ALA A 46 5.29 -17.38 23.26
N PHE A 47 4.47 -16.73 24.06
CA PHE A 47 3.17 -16.20 23.63
C PHE A 47 3.34 -15.18 22.49
N PHE A 48 4.24 -14.21 22.65
CA PHE A 48 4.54 -13.24 21.59
C PHE A 48 5.15 -13.90 20.34
N GLY A 49 6.02 -14.89 20.51
CA GLY A 49 6.57 -15.65 19.39
C GLY A 49 5.49 -16.39 18.60
N VAL A 50 4.61 -17.12 19.28
CA VAL A 50 3.52 -17.86 18.62
C VAL A 50 2.53 -16.91 17.94
N THR A 51 2.15 -15.81 18.60
CA THR A 51 1.25 -14.81 18.01
C THR A 51 1.88 -14.12 16.79
N PHE A 52 3.17 -13.80 16.85
CA PHE A 52 3.91 -13.24 15.71
C PHE A 52 3.95 -14.21 14.53
N PHE A 53 4.28 -15.50 14.78
CA PHE A 53 4.29 -16.52 13.74
C PHE A 53 2.90 -16.78 13.16
N ALA A 54 1.87 -16.85 13.99
CA ALA A 54 0.48 -17.03 13.54
C ALA A 54 0.01 -15.83 12.69
N CYS A 55 0.33 -14.62 13.11
CA CYS A 55 0.03 -13.40 12.38
C CYS A 55 0.79 -13.36 11.03
N SER A 56 2.07 -13.67 11.02
CA SER A 56 2.90 -13.74 9.82
C SER A 56 2.37 -14.78 8.82
N ALA A 57 2.02 -15.98 9.30
CA ALA A 57 1.42 -17.02 8.48
C ALA A 57 0.06 -16.60 7.92
N TYR A 58 -0.79 -16.00 8.75
CA TYR A 58 -2.08 -15.48 8.34
C TYR A 58 -1.95 -14.41 7.24
N LEU A 59 -0.98 -13.52 7.35
CA LEU A 59 -0.70 -12.48 6.35
C LEU A 59 -0.06 -13.04 5.08
N SER A 60 0.64 -14.17 5.14
CA SER A 60 1.29 -14.80 3.98
C SER A 60 0.33 -15.60 3.10
N LEU A 61 -0.88 -15.93 3.58
CA LEU A 61 -1.88 -16.61 2.77
C LEU A 61 -2.35 -15.67 1.64
N ASN A 62 -2.15 -16.08 0.39
CA ASN A 62 -2.56 -15.32 -0.78
C ASN A 62 -4.09 -15.32 -0.91
N GLY A 63 -4.71 -14.16 -0.65
CA GLY A 63 -6.09 -13.87 -1.02
C GLY A 63 -6.07 -12.94 -2.23
N GLY A 64 -6.94 -13.16 -3.23
CA GLY A 64 -7.20 -12.21 -4.31
C GLY A 64 -8.17 -11.13 -3.82
N ILE A 65 -8.07 -9.93 -4.36
CA ILE A 65 -9.09 -8.89 -4.19
C ILE A 65 -10.08 -9.07 -5.34
N ASP A 66 -11.38 -9.22 -5.03
CA ASP A 66 -12.43 -9.28 -6.04
C ASP A 66 -12.74 -7.90 -6.63
N ASP A 67 -13.50 -7.85 -7.72
CA ASP A 67 -13.84 -6.61 -8.43
C ASP A 67 -14.57 -5.61 -7.51
N THR A 68 -15.47 -6.09 -6.66
CA THR A 68 -16.26 -5.26 -5.74
C THR A 68 -15.36 -4.60 -4.70
N THR A 69 -14.46 -5.37 -4.12
CA THR A 69 -13.48 -4.87 -3.14
C THR A 69 -12.50 -3.91 -3.79
N ALA A 70 -12.01 -4.19 -5.00
CA ALA A 70 -11.11 -3.31 -5.74
C ALA A 70 -11.77 -1.95 -6.03
N TYR A 71 -13.02 -1.95 -6.48
CA TYR A 71 -13.79 -0.73 -6.69
C TYR A 71 -14.00 0.05 -5.38
N GLY A 72 -14.37 -0.64 -4.32
CA GLY A 72 -14.55 -0.04 -3.00
C GLY A 72 -13.26 0.56 -2.45
N LEU A 73 -12.11 -0.12 -2.63
CA LEU A 73 -10.80 0.40 -2.24
C LEU A 73 -10.43 1.67 -3.01
N ARG A 74 -10.71 1.73 -4.33
CA ARG A 74 -10.51 2.95 -5.14
C ARG A 74 -11.31 4.12 -4.59
N THR A 75 -12.57 3.89 -4.26
CA THR A 75 -13.45 4.92 -3.68
C THR A 75 -12.90 5.42 -2.34
N ILE A 76 -12.48 4.52 -1.46
CA ILE A 76 -11.86 4.89 -0.17
C ILE A 76 -10.56 5.66 -0.42
N TYR A 77 -9.71 5.22 -1.35
CA TYR A 77 -8.45 5.87 -1.70
C TYR A 77 -8.64 7.31 -2.16
N VAL A 78 -9.56 7.54 -3.09
CA VAL A 78 -9.89 8.88 -3.59
C VAL A 78 -10.41 9.78 -2.46
N ASN A 79 -11.22 9.25 -1.56
CA ASN A 79 -11.70 9.98 -0.39
C ASN A 79 -10.56 10.31 0.59
N GLU A 80 -9.62 9.37 0.82
CA GLU A 80 -8.44 9.63 1.65
C GLU A 80 -7.57 10.75 1.08
N LEU A 81 -7.34 10.79 -0.23
CA LEU A 81 -6.59 11.86 -0.88
C LEU A 81 -7.21 13.23 -0.58
N ARG A 82 -8.52 13.36 -0.71
CA ARG A 82 -9.25 14.64 -0.49
C ARG A 82 -9.09 15.19 0.93
N HIS A 83 -8.88 14.32 1.94
CA HIS A 83 -8.65 14.77 3.33
C HIS A 83 -7.36 15.58 3.51
N TYR A 84 -6.43 15.48 2.57
CA TYR A 84 -5.16 16.23 2.63
C TYR A 84 -5.20 17.55 1.88
N GLU A 85 -6.31 17.93 1.22
CA GLU A 85 -6.42 19.21 0.53
C GLU A 85 -6.06 20.39 1.46
N GLY A 86 -5.21 21.30 0.98
CA GLY A 86 -4.70 22.42 1.76
C GLY A 86 -3.51 22.08 2.69
N THR A 87 -3.16 20.81 2.89
CA THR A 87 -1.97 20.42 3.67
C THR A 87 -0.71 21.03 3.04
N ARG A 88 0.16 21.58 3.88
CA ARG A 88 1.41 22.22 3.44
C ARG A 88 2.31 21.20 2.72
N TYR A 89 2.94 21.64 1.63
CA TYR A 89 4.00 20.88 0.98
C TYR A 89 5.27 20.87 1.86
N VAL A 90 5.78 19.68 2.14
CA VAL A 90 7.06 19.48 2.83
C VAL A 90 7.75 18.29 2.19
N TRP A 91 8.94 18.51 1.61
CA TRP A 91 9.72 17.44 0.99
C TRP A 91 10.01 16.29 1.98
N GLY A 92 9.74 15.06 1.58
CA GLY A 92 9.84 13.88 2.46
C GLY A 92 8.74 13.78 3.51
N GLY A 93 7.75 14.67 3.49
CA GLY A 93 6.63 14.65 4.43
C GLY A 93 5.58 13.61 4.07
N GLU A 94 4.96 13.00 5.09
CA GLU A 94 3.95 11.95 4.94
C GLU A 94 2.80 12.07 5.96
N ASN A 95 2.46 13.27 6.38
CA ASN A 95 1.42 13.48 7.38
C ASN A 95 0.71 14.84 7.20
N ILE A 96 -0.29 15.11 8.03
CA ILE A 96 -1.11 16.32 7.96
C ILE A 96 -0.35 17.62 8.30
N LEU A 97 0.83 17.53 8.94
CA LEU A 97 1.68 18.69 9.24
C LEU A 97 2.55 19.08 8.04
N GLY A 98 2.74 18.15 7.11
CA GLY A 98 3.47 18.36 5.87
C GLY A 98 3.56 17.10 5.04
N ILE A 99 3.37 17.25 3.73
CA ILE A 99 3.29 16.11 2.81
C ILE A 99 3.90 16.48 1.45
N ASP A 100 4.62 15.54 0.82
CA ASP A 100 5.09 15.71 -0.56
C ASP A 100 4.21 14.96 -1.57
N CYS A 101 4.55 15.05 -2.84
CA CYS A 101 3.74 14.46 -3.91
C CYS A 101 3.65 12.93 -3.79
N SER A 102 4.73 12.22 -3.53
CA SER A 102 4.75 10.77 -3.36
C SER A 102 4.19 10.34 -1.99
N GLY A 103 4.47 11.10 -0.95
CA GLY A 103 3.94 10.87 0.39
C GLY A 103 2.42 10.96 0.45
N LEU A 104 1.81 11.91 -0.26
CA LEU A 104 0.36 12.07 -0.35
C LEU A 104 -0.32 10.77 -0.82
N LEU A 105 0.10 10.27 -1.97
CA LEU A 105 -0.54 9.11 -2.56
C LEU A 105 -0.27 7.80 -1.78
N ARG A 106 0.94 7.63 -1.23
CA ARG A 106 1.29 6.48 -0.40
C ARG A 106 0.53 6.49 0.93
N LYS A 107 0.43 7.66 1.57
CA LYS A 107 -0.33 7.81 2.82
C LYS A 107 -1.81 7.52 2.63
N ALA A 108 -2.40 8.07 1.57
CA ALA A 108 -3.79 7.82 1.23
C ALA A 108 -4.04 6.32 0.89
N LEU A 109 -3.14 5.68 0.12
CA LEU A 109 -3.24 4.26 -0.19
C LEU A 109 -3.16 3.40 1.08
N ARG A 110 -2.21 3.66 1.95
CA ARG A 110 -2.05 2.94 3.22
C ARG A 110 -3.30 3.05 4.10
N ASN A 111 -3.87 4.25 4.20
CA ASN A 111 -5.12 4.47 4.94
C ASN A 111 -6.28 3.71 4.28
N ALA A 112 -6.40 3.74 2.95
CA ALA A 112 -7.44 3.01 2.22
C ALA A 112 -7.32 1.50 2.42
N LEU A 113 -6.11 0.95 2.33
CA LEU A 113 -5.85 -0.47 2.56
C LEU A 113 -6.19 -0.89 3.99
N LEU A 114 -5.83 -0.10 5.01
CA LEU A 114 -6.20 -0.37 6.39
C LEU A 114 -7.73 -0.36 6.58
N LYS A 115 -8.43 0.66 6.06
CA LYS A 115 -9.89 0.73 6.09
C LYS A 115 -10.53 -0.43 5.33
N GLY A 116 -10.03 -0.75 4.14
CA GLY A 116 -10.50 -1.88 3.35
C GLY A 116 -10.32 -3.23 4.05
N ALA A 117 -9.23 -3.42 4.77
CA ALA A 117 -9.02 -4.62 5.58
C ALA A 117 -10.12 -4.80 6.65
N PHE A 118 -10.56 -3.71 7.29
CA PHE A 118 -11.64 -3.77 8.28
C PHE A 118 -13.02 -3.92 7.63
N ILE A 119 -13.28 -3.20 6.53
CA ILE A 119 -14.60 -3.18 5.89
C ILE A 119 -14.89 -4.49 5.15
N TYR A 120 -13.90 -5.01 4.41
CA TYR A 120 -14.05 -6.18 3.55
C TYR A 120 -13.46 -7.46 4.17
N GLY A 121 -12.78 -7.37 5.30
CA GLY A 121 -12.10 -8.52 5.93
C GLY A 121 -10.88 -9.02 5.15
N GLU A 122 -10.35 -8.21 4.22
CA GLU A 122 -9.30 -8.63 3.28
C GLU A 122 -7.90 -8.58 3.88
N ARG A 123 -7.33 -9.74 4.14
CA ARG A 123 -5.97 -9.92 4.69
C ARG A 123 -4.88 -9.33 3.80
N ARG A 124 -5.05 -9.41 2.48
CA ARG A 124 -4.13 -8.84 1.49
C ARG A 124 -3.95 -7.34 1.73
N CYS A 125 -5.03 -6.63 2.07
CA CYS A 125 -4.98 -5.20 2.37
C CYS A 125 -4.05 -4.88 3.55
N LEU A 126 -4.08 -5.67 4.64
CA LEU A 126 -3.17 -5.48 5.78
C LEU A 126 -1.71 -5.67 5.36
N ARG A 127 -1.41 -6.74 4.61
CA ARG A 127 -0.07 -7.01 4.11
C ARG A 127 0.45 -5.88 3.22
N LEU A 128 -0.36 -5.43 2.26
CA LEU A 128 0.00 -4.34 1.35
C LEU A 128 0.17 -3.01 2.08
N ALA A 129 -0.66 -2.72 3.10
CA ALA A 129 -0.51 -1.54 3.94
C ALA A 129 0.82 -1.55 4.69
N PHE A 130 1.21 -2.70 5.25
CA PHE A 130 2.49 -2.86 5.95
C PHE A 130 3.67 -2.74 4.98
N GLN A 131 3.62 -3.38 3.82
CA GLN A 131 4.66 -3.27 2.78
C GLN A 131 4.83 -1.82 2.33
N ASN A 132 3.75 -1.10 2.04
CA ASN A 132 3.77 0.30 1.65
C ASN A 132 4.31 1.24 2.76
N TRP A 133 4.16 0.85 4.02
CA TRP A 133 4.72 1.60 5.14
C TRP A 133 6.22 1.35 5.31
N TRP A 134 6.67 0.10 5.13
CA TRP A 134 8.05 -0.31 5.36
C TRP A 134 8.97 0.03 4.18
N LEU A 135 8.45 -0.10 2.95
CA LEU A 135 9.19 0.09 1.71
C LEU A 135 8.76 1.41 1.06
N ASP A 136 9.48 2.46 1.39
CA ASP A 136 9.25 3.80 0.85
C ASP A 136 9.54 3.88 -0.65
N ALA A 137 8.78 4.71 -1.38
CA ALA A 137 8.93 4.88 -2.83
C ALA A 137 8.72 6.34 -3.24
N SER A 138 9.70 6.94 -3.91
CA SER A 138 9.57 8.23 -4.58
C SER A 138 8.72 8.10 -5.86
N ALA A 139 8.35 9.23 -6.46
CA ALA A 139 7.67 9.23 -7.76
C ALA A 139 8.53 8.55 -8.85
N GLU A 140 9.84 8.82 -8.87
CA GLU A 140 10.80 8.16 -9.77
C GLU A 140 10.86 6.65 -9.55
N ALA A 141 10.92 6.20 -8.28
CA ALA A 141 10.93 4.78 -7.96
C ALA A 141 9.65 4.08 -8.44
N LEU A 142 8.49 4.72 -8.29
CA LEU A 142 7.22 4.20 -8.81
C LEU A 142 7.24 4.09 -10.32
N ALA A 143 7.70 5.13 -11.04
CA ALA A 143 7.81 5.13 -12.50
C ALA A 143 8.74 4.02 -13.02
N ASN A 144 9.79 3.68 -12.26
CA ASN A 144 10.76 2.62 -12.57
C ASN A 144 10.31 1.22 -12.12
N GLY A 145 9.05 1.05 -11.71
CA GLY A 145 8.48 -0.25 -11.35
C GLY A 145 8.92 -0.81 -10.00
N TYR A 146 9.37 0.04 -9.08
CA TYR A 146 9.78 -0.39 -7.74
C TYR A 146 8.69 -1.20 -7.05
N GLN A 147 9.05 -2.41 -6.61
CA GLN A 147 8.17 -3.36 -5.92
C GLN A 147 6.87 -3.72 -6.67
N ASN A 148 6.77 -3.41 -7.97
CA ASN A 148 5.54 -3.54 -8.75
C ASN A 148 4.32 -2.88 -8.09
N TYR A 149 4.54 -1.74 -7.39
CA TYR A 149 3.48 -1.02 -6.71
C TYR A 149 2.47 -0.43 -7.68
N VAL A 150 2.92 -0.05 -8.86
CA VAL A 150 2.07 0.52 -9.90
C VAL A 150 2.20 -0.28 -11.19
N THR A 151 1.12 -0.33 -11.95
CA THR A 151 1.06 -0.94 -13.28
C THR A 151 0.89 0.18 -14.31
N TRP A 152 1.73 0.19 -15.33
CA TRP A 152 1.63 1.15 -16.43
C TRP A 152 0.37 0.86 -17.25
N LEU A 153 -0.38 1.92 -17.60
CA LEU A 153 -1.62 1.82 -18.36
C LEU A 153 -1.39 1.83 -19.89
N GLU A 154 -0.12 1.72 -20.33
CA GLU A 154 0.29 1.83 -21.73
C GLU A 154 -0.13 3.16 -22.39
N LYS A 155 -0.22 4.21 -21.56
CA LYS A 155 -0.62 5.56 -21.97
C LYS A 155 0.40 6.58 -21.54
N GLU A 156 0.67 7.54 -22.43
CA GLU A 156 1.52 8.69 -22.19
C GLU A 156 0.91 9.94 -22.84
N GLY A 157 1.29 11.09 -22.36
CA GLY A 157 0.77 12.37 -22.88
C GLY A 157 0.93 13.50 -21.88
N THR A 158 -0.09 14.33 -21.74
CA THR A 158 -0.17 15.40 -20.74
C THR A 158 -1.48 15.30 -19.97
N VAL A 159 -1.51 15.80 -18.73
CA VAL A 159 -2.74 15.83 -17.92
C VAL A 159 -3.83 16.65 -18.60
N SER A 160 -3.47 17.77 -19.25
CA SER A 160 -4.43 18.60 -19.98
C SER A 160 -4.89 17.99 -21.31
N GLY A 161 -4.16 17.03 -21.86
CA GLY A 161 -4.45 16.39 -23.14
C GLY A 161 -5.17 15.04 -23.05
N VAL A 162 -5.13 14.39 -21.89
CA VAL A 162 -5.75 13.06 -21.71
C VAL A 162 -7.27 13.18 -21.63
N CYS A 163 -7.97 12.25 -22.27
CA CYS A 163 -9.41 12.15 -22.15
C CYS A 163 -9.78 11.54 -20.77
N ALA A 164 -10.57 12.27 -19.99
CA ALA A 164 -10.97 11.84 -18.65
C ALA A 164 -11.71 10.51 -18.62
N THR A 165 -12.38 10.11 -19.71
CA THR A 165 -13.09 8.82 -19.82
C THR A 165 -12.15 7.63 -19.97
N GLU A 166 -10.87 7.85 -20.22
CA GLU A 166 -9.86 6.81 -20.39
C GLU A 166 -9.13 6.45 -19.07
N LEU A 167 -9.44 7.18 -18.00
CA LEU A 167 -8.84 7.01 -16.68
C LEU A 167 -9.91 6.67 -15.64
N SER A 168 -9.49 5.93 -14.65
CA SER A 168 -10.30 5.63 -13.47
C SER A 168 -9.87 6.50 -12.27
N PRO A 169 -10.80 6.96 -11.41
CA PRO A 169 -10.44 7.67 -10.19
C PRO A 169 -9.40 6.89 -9.38
N GLY A 170 -8.32 7.53 -8.98
CA GLY A 170 -7.19 6.91 -8.32
C GLY A 170 -6.02 6.54 -9.23
N ASP A 171 -6.14 6.71 -10.55
CA ASP A 171 -5.02 6.55 -11.47
C ASP A 171 -4.03 7.71 -11.33
N LEU A 172 -2.78 7.43 -11.64
CA LEU A 172 -1.63 8.30 -11.41
C LEU A 172 -1.11 8.86 -12.73
N ALA A 173 -0.68 10.11 -12.72
CA ALA A 173 0.15 10.70 -13.75
C ALA A 173 1.52 11.01 -13.14
N ILE A 174 2.58 10.37 -13.62
CA ILE A 174 3.96 10.59 -13.18
C ILE A 174 4.71 11.27 -14.31
N THR A 175 5.39 12.40 -14.01
CA THR A 175 6.22 13.10 -15.00
C THR A 175 7.34 12.20 -15.51
N GLU A 176 7.74 12.38 -16.76
CA GLU A 176 8.72 11.51 -17.43
C GLU A 176 10.08 11.52 -16.71
N ASP A 177 10.43 12.62 -16.08
CA ASP A 177 11.63 12.77 -15.23
C ASP A 177 11.46 12.19 -13.81
N GLY A 178 10.26 11.71 -13.45
CA GLY A 178 9.96 11.16 -12.13
C GLY A 178 9.93 12.17 -10.99
N VAL A 179 9.93 13.47 -11.29
CA VAL A 179 10.01 14.53 -10.27
C VAL A 179 8.66 14.77 -9.58
N HIS A 180 7.56 14.63 -10.32
CA HIS A 180 6.23 14.93 -9.78
C HIS A 180 5.22 13.84 -10.11
N VAL A 181 4.22 13.70 -9.22
CA VAL A 181 3.11 12.78 -9.40
C VAL A 181 1.79 13.43 -9.00
N MET A 182 0.76 13.15 -9.77
CA MET A 182 -0.60 13.65 -9.62
C MET A 182 -1.57 12.46 -9.66
N VAL A 183 -2.72 12.61 -9.02
CA VAL A 183 -3.75 11.55 -8.96
C VAL A 183 -5.06 12.05 -9.54
N PHE A 184 -5.65 11.28 -10.42
CA PHE A 184 -6.95 11.55 -11.01
C PHE A 184 -8.07 11.27 -9.99
N LEU A 185 -8.96 12.24 -9.78
CA LEU A 185 -10.09 12.13 -8.84
C LEU A 185 -11.44 11.84 -9.51
N GLY A 186 -11.46 11.74 -10.83
CA GLY A 186 -12.68 11.75 -11.63
C GLY A 186 -13.12 13.14 -12.07
N ASP A 187 -14.03 13.23 -13.02
CA ASP A 187 -14.62 14.47 -13.54
C ASP A 187 -13.60 15.51 -13.97
N GLY A 188 -12.49 15.08 -14.58
CA GLY A 188 -11.40 15.95 -15.02
C GLY A 188 -10.66 16.66 -13.91
N ARG A 189 -10.77 16.22 -12.64
CA ARG A 189 -10.07 16.80 -11.49
C ARG A 189 -8.87 15.98 -11.07
N TRP A 190 -7.82 16.66 -10.66
CA TRP A 190 -6.56 16.10 -10.24
C TRP A 190 -6.14 16.65 -8.88
N ILE A 191 -5.51 15.81 -8.07
CA ILE A 191 -4.93 16.21 -6.79
C ILE A 191 -3.42 15.94 -6.81
N SER A 192 -2.66 16.88 -6.27
CA SER A 192 -1.22 16.70 -6.01
C SER A 192 -0.77 17.55 -4.83
N ALA A 193 0.31 17.15 -4.16
CA ALA A 193 1.04 18.06 -3.29
C ALA A 193 2.00 18.86 -4.18
N ASP A 194 1.63 20.10 -4.48
CA ASP A 194 2.29 20.96 -5.43
C ASP A 194 3.41 21.78 -4.76
N PRO A 195 4.68 21.55 -5.14
CA PRO A 195 5.80 22.32 -4.57
C PRO A 195 5.79 23.80 -4.98
N ILE A 196 5.19 24.15 -6.14
CA ILE A 196 5.10 25.53 -6.62
C ILE A 196 4.07 26.31 -5.79
N GLN A 197 2.91 25.69 -5.52
CA GLN A 197 1.88 26.30 -4.69
C GLN A 197 2.11 26.08 -3.18
N GLY A 198 3.07 25.24 -2.81
CA GLY A 198 3.45 24.97 -1.43
C GLY A 198 2.43 24.20 -0.61
N LYS A 199 1.45 23.54 -1.24
CA LYS A 199 0.37 22.78 -0.58
C LYS A 199 -0.28 21.74 -1.48
N VAL A 200 -1.08 20.89 -0.88
CA VAL A 200 -1.98 19.96 -1.61
C VAL A 200 -3.13 20.77 -2.23
N ILE A 201 -3.31 20.57 -3.52
CA ILE A 201 -4.32 21.26 -4.33
C ILE A 201 -5.18 20.27 -5.10
N ILE A 202 -6.43 20.65 -5.36
CA ILE A 202 -7.32 19.97 -6.31
C ILE A 202 -7.64 20.94 -7.43
N GLU A 203 -7.29 20.57 -8.67
CA GLU A 203 -7.50 21.43 -9.85
C GLU A 203 -8.13 20.65 -11.00
N SER A 204 -8.80 21.37 -11.89
CA SER A 204 -9.28 20.84 -13.17
C SER A 204 -8.12 20.64 -14.12
N SER A 205 -8.17 19.62 -14.98
CA SER A 205 -7.20 19.40 -16.08
C SER A 205 -7.06 20.60 -17.03
N ALA A 206 -8.07 21.48 -17.06
CA ALA A 206 -8.05 22.72 -17.82
C ALA A 206 -7.35 23.90 -17.11
N ALA A 207 -6.92 23.72 -15.85
CA ALA A 207 -6.23 24.77 -15.10
C ALA A 207 -4.85 25.08 -15.72
N ASN A 208 -4.40 26.31 -15.52
CA ASN A 208 -3.08 26.73 -16.01
C ASN A 208 -1.96 26.31 -15.03
N ASN A 209 -1.94 25.03 -14.66
CA ASN A 209 -0.87 24.45 -13.84
C ASN A 209 0.28 23.98 -14.75
N PRO A 210 1.53 24.37 -14.50
CA PRO A 210 2.69 23.92 -15.29
C PRO A 210 2.80 22.40 -15.39
N TRP A 211 2.56 21.67 -14.30
CA TRP A 211 2.63 20.22 -14.26
C TRP A 211 1.65 19.53 -15.21
N PHE A 212 0.53 20.18 -15.55
CA PHE A 212 -0.47 19.61 -16.45
C PHE A 212 -0.06 19.64 -17.93
N LYS A 213 0.99 20.39 -18.24
CA LYS A 213 1.58 20.50 -19.58
C LYS A 213 2.82 19.64 -19.78
N GLU A 214 3.38 19.13 -18.67
CA GLU A 214 4.52 18.21 -18.71
C GLU A 214 4.13 16.86 -19.28
N LYS A 215 5.10 16.19 -19.91
CA LYS A 215 4.92 14.82 -20.37
C LYS A 215 4.83 13.90 -19.17
N VAL A 216 3.80 13.07 -19.13
CA VAL A 216 3.52 12.10 -18.10
C VAL A 216 3.25 10.72 -18.68
N LYS A 217 3.53 9.71 -17.89
CA LYS A 217 3.01 8.34 -18.08
C LYS A 217 1.93 8.06 -17.06
N PHE A 218 0.91 7.31 -17.50
CA PHE A 218 -0.24 7.00 -16.64
C PHE A 218 -0.10 5.60 -16.06
N TYR A 219 -0.39 5.49 -14.76
CA TYR A 219 -0.27 4.25 -13.99
C TYR A 219 -1.51 4.05 -13.11
N THR A 220 -1.70 2.82 -12.68
CA THR A 220 -2.66 2.52 -11.62
C THR A 220 -1.96 1.75 -10.50
N TRP A 221 -2.46 1.88 -9.26
CA TRP A 221 -1.97 1.07 -8.16
C TRP A 221 -2.30 -0.40 -8.39
N THR A 222 -1.32 -1.27 -8.41
CA THR A 222 -1.51 -2.73 -8.48
C THR A 222 -2.38 -3.24 -7.33
N ALA A 223 -2.29 -2.58 -6.16
CA ALA A 223 -3.12 -2.88 -4.99
C ALA A 223 -4.62 -2.60 -5.19
N LEU A 224 -4.98 -1.73 -6.14
CA LEU A 224 -6.36 -1.34 -6.46
C LEU A 224 -6.89 -2.06 -7.71
N MET A 225 -6.14 -3.02 -8.26
CA MET A 225 -6.58 -3.85 -9.39
C MET A 225 -7.25 -5.13 -8.89
N PRO A 226 -8.30 -5.60 -9.60
CA PRO A 226 -8.86 -6.93 -9.37
C PRO A 226 -7.81 -8.02 -9.62
N TYR A 227 -7.91 -9.12 -8.89
CA TYR A 227 -6.98 -10.25 -9.03
C TYR A 227 -6.94 -10.84 -10.44
N ASN A 228 -8.06 -10.80 -11.17
CA ASN A 228 -8.16 -11.36 -12.52
C ASN A 228 -7.44 -10.53 -13.59
N ASN A 229 -6.94 -9.34 -13.26
CA ASN A 229 -6.24 -8.41 -14.15
C ASN A 229 -4.73 -8.30 -13.82
N LEU A 230 -4.22 -9.17 -12.97
CA LEU A 230 -2.83 -9.36 -12.62
C LEU A 230 -2.31 -10.66 -13.24
#